data_cdb23885fe8fed90ce126b3a56c8707d
#
_entry.id   cdb23885fe8fed90ce126b3a56c8707d
#
_cell.length_a   1.000
_cell.length_b   1.000
_cell.length_c   1.000
_cell.angle_alpha   90.00
_cell.angle_beta   90.00
_cell.angle_gamma   90.00
#
_symmetry.space_group_name_H-M   'P 1'
#
loop_
_entity.id
_entity.type
_entity.pdbx_description
1 polymer ?
#
loop_
_entity_poly.entity_id
_entity_poly.type
_entity_poly.pdbx_seq_one_letter_code
_entity_poly.pdbx_strand_id
1 'polypeptide(L)'
;AQHRSVLPMRGSRPGNNKKPLKKGYIDMANPLVALVGRPNVGKSTFFNKVAGRKISITEDRPGVTRDRLYTDASWRDRHFTMVDTGGIELKSEDVMWKEIAKQAEVAIDTADVILFFTDGRDGLHPSDYDVADILRRSKKPVILVVNKIDDYAPDKVFEFYSLGLGEPFAVSAE
;
A
#
# COMPACT_ATOMS: atom_id res chain seq x y z
N ALA A 1 -16.73 -73.20 37.01
CA ALA A 1 -16.28 -72.45 35.86
C ALA A 1 -16.92 -71.10 35.89
N GLN A 2 -16.15 -70.06 36.28
CA GLN A 2 -16.61 -68.68 36.42
C GLN A 2 -15.97 -67.85 35.33
N HIS A 3 -16.78 -67.24 34.49
CA HIS A 3 -16.37 -66.22 33.55
C HIS A 3 -16.53 -64.86 34.20
N ARG A 4 -15.43 -64.14 34.34
CA ARG A 4 -15.39 -62.72 34.62
C ARG A 4 -15.19 -61.95 33.32
N SER A 5 -16.15 -61.15 32.95
CA SER A 5 -16.11 -60.18 31.88
C SER A 5 -15.29 -58.97 32.31
N VAL A 6 -14.32 -58.57 31.49
CA VAL A 6 -13.54 -57.31 31.64
C VAL A 6 -14.06 -56.32 30.60
N LEU A 7 -14.53 -55.17 31.07
CA LEU A 7 -14.95 -54.04 30.30
C LEU A 7 -13.71 -53.33 29.66
N PRO A 8 -13.77 -52.87 28.42
CA PRO A 8 -12.73 -52.05 27.84
C PRO A 8 -12.86 -50.58 28.24
N MET A 9 -11.78 -50.01 28.62
CA MET A 9 -11.58 -48.64 29.00
C MET A 9 -11.66 -47.69 27.79
N ARG A 10 -12.40 -46.63 27.98
CA ARG A 10 -12.35 -45.28 27.46
C ARG A 10 -11.53 -44.99 26.19
N GLY A 11 -12.25 -44.59 25.17
CA GLY A 11 -11.74 -43.90 23.99
C GLY A 11 -11.02 -42.62 24.30
N SER A 12 -9.86 -42.47 23.71
CA SER A 12 -9.09 -41.26 23.64
C SER A 12 -9.81 -40.20 22.79
N ARG A 13 -9.94 -39.00 23.33
CA ARG A 13 -10.44 -37.83 22.62
C ARG A 13 -9.58 -37.54 21.39
N PRO A 14 -10.15 -37.17 20.21
CA PRO A 14 -9.33 -36.73 19.09
C PRO A 14 -8.65 -35.41 19.46
N GLY A 15 -7.33 -35.43 19.40
CA GLY A 15 -6.48 -34.26 19.59
C GLY A 15 -6.82 -33.18 18.56
N ASN A 16 -7.03 -32.00 19.09
CA ASN A 16 -7.25 -30.77 18.32
C ASN A 16 -5.93 -30.42 17.59
N ASN A 17 -5.75 -30.99 16.41
CA ASN A 17 -4.59 -30.77 15.57
C ASN A 17 -4.73 -29.41 14.86
N LYS A 18 -4.62 -28.31 15.62
CA LYS A 18 -4.41 -27.00 15.03
C LYS A 18 -3.03 -27.01 14.36
N LYS A 19 -3.03 -27.18 13.04
CA LYS A 19 -1.84 -26.93 12.22
C LYS A 19 -1.32 -25.52 12.56
N PRO A 20 -0.01 -25.38 12.85
CA PRO A 20 0.55 -24.06 13.06
C PRO A 20 0.38 -23.26 11.78
N LEU A 21 -0.25 -22.07 11.88
CA LEU A 21 -0.31 -21.09 10.80
C LEU A 21 1.15 -20.83 10.37
N LYS A 22 1.48 -21.17 9.14
CA LYS A 22 2.80 -20.88 8.57
C LYS A 22 2.98 -19.38 8.56
N LYS A 23 3.83 -18.86 9.45
CA LYS A 23 4.32 -17.48 9.41
C LYS A 23 4.97 -17.26 8.04
N GLY A 24 4.54 -16.23 7.31
CA GLY A 24 5.34 -15.63 6.25
C GLY A 24 4.98 -15.98 4.80
N TYR A 25 3.75 -16.39 4.50
CA TYR A 25 3.28 -16.35 3.11
C TYR A 25 2.53 -15.03 2.87
N ILE A 26 3.06 -14.20 1.95
CA ILE A 26 2.23 -13.21 1.26
C ILE A 26 1.15 -14.05 0.59
N ASP A 27 -0.10 -13.79 0.92
CA ASP A 27 -1.18 -14.34 0.11
C ASP A 27 -1.03 -13.70 -1.28
N MET A 28 -0.49 -14.48 -2.23
CA MET A 28 -0.25 -14.03 -3.63
C MET A 28 -1.57 -13.69 -4.34
N ALA A 29 -2.70 -13.79 -3.65
CA ALA A 29 -4.02 -13.44 -4.13
C ALA A 29 -4.39 -11.96 -3.89
N ASN A 30 -3.69 -11.25 -2.99
CA ASN A 30 -4.02 -9.85 -2.70
C ASN A 30 -3.32 -8.91 -3.67
N PRO A 31 -4.05 -8.02 -4.36
CA PRO A 31 -3.44 -7.03 -5.24
C PRO A 31 -2.53 -6.09 -4.45
N LEU A 32 -1.39 -5.74 -5.05
CA LEU A 32 -0.41 -4.83 -4.47
C LEU A 32 -0.69 -3.40 -4.96
N VAL A 33 -0.89 -2.48 -4.01
CA VAL A 33 -1.15 -1.06 -4.23
C VAL A 33 0.06 -0.26 -3.78
N ALA A 34 0.76 0.40 -4.70
CA ALA A 34 1.91 1.24 -4.38
C ALA A 34 1.53 2.72 -4.27
N LEU A 35 2.09 3.40 -3.27
CA LEU A 35 1.95 4.82 -3.08
C LEU A 35 3.19 5.53 -3.64
N VAL A 36 3.01 6.45 -4.59
CA VAL A 36 4.07 7.22 -5.25
C VAL A 36 3.75 8.71 -5.12
N GLY A 37 4.74 9.55 -5.04
CA GLY A 37 4.58 11.00 -4.98
C GLY A 37 5.69 11.67 -4.18
N ARG A 38 5.74 13.02 -4.25
CA ARG A 38 6.71 13.85 -3.55
C ARG A 38 6.72 13.59 -2.03
N PRO A 39 7.81 13.91 -1.33
CA PRO A 39 7.81 14.00 0.13
C PRO A 39 6.70 14.95 0.62
N ASN A 40 6.16 14.68 1.78
CA ASN A 40 5.18 15.54 2.49
C ASN A 40 3.81 15.74 1.81
N VAL A 41 3.51 15.04 0.70
CA VAL A 41 2.15 15.06 0.10
C VAL A 41 1.13 14.22 0.88
N GLY A 42 1.54 13.59 1.99
CA GLY A 42 0.65 12.86 2.90
C GLY A 42 0.50 11.37 2.62
N LYS A 43 1.41 10.74 1.85
CA LYS A 43 1.39 9.28 1.59
C LYS A 43 1.37 8.47 2.87
N SER A 44 2.30 8.73 3.78
CA SER A 44 2.43 7.99 5.04
C SER A 44 1.24 8.23 5.98
N THR A 45 0.67 9.43 5.98
CA THR A 45 -0.56 9.73 6.73
C THR A 45 -1.73 8.90 6.20
N PHE A 46 -1.91 8.88 4.89
CA PHE A 46 -2.92 8.05 4.23
C PHE A 46 -2.69 6.56 4.49
N PHE A 47 -1.44 6.10 4.32
CA PHE A 47 -1.04 4.72 4.59
C PHE A 47 -1.42 4.30 6.02
N ASN A 48 -1.06 5.10 7.02
CA ASN A 48 -1.35 4.84 8.42
C ASN A 48 -2.87 4.86 8.72
N LYS A 49 -3.62 5.75 8.06
CA LYS A 49 -5.07 5.86 8.24
C LYS A 49 -5.81 4.65 7.66
N VAL A 50 -5.38 4.14 6.50
CA VAL A 50 -5.96 2.95 5.87
C VAL A 50 -5.52 1.67 6.54
N ALA A 51 -4.26 1.58 6.95
CA ALA A 51 -3.73 0.43 7.70
C ALA A 51 -4.44 0.23 9.05
N GLY A 52 -5.05 1.29 9.57
CA GLY A 52 -5.65 1.28 10.90
C GLY A 52 -4.60 1.03 11.99
N ARG A 53 -5.05 0.55 13.19
CA ARG A 53 -4.14 0.26 14.32
C ARG A 53 -3.35 -1.05 14.18
N LYS A 54 -3.46 -1.74 13.04
CA LYS A 54 -2.72 -2.99 12.77
C LYS A 54 -1.62 -2.76 11.75
N ILE A 55 -0.61 -2.00 12.13
CA ILE A 55 0.66 -1.98 11.39
C ILE A 55 1.36 -3.28 11.71
N SER A 56 1.27 -4.26 10.83
CA SER A 56 2.19 -5.38 10.84
C SER A 56 3.46 -4.90 10.12
N ILE A 57 4.45 -4.45 10.89
CA ILE A 57 5.82 -4.33 10.39
C ILE A 57 6.24 -5.77 10.11
N THR A 58 6.16 -6.19 8.87
CA THR A 58 6.77 -7.45 8.44
C THR A 58 8.24 -7.19 8.20
N GLU A 59 9.01 -7.24 9.27
CA GLU A 59 10.45 -7.51 9.21
C GLU A 59 10.63 -8.90 8.58
N ASP A 60 11.62 -9.02 7.68
CA ASP A 60 12.09 -10.26 7.04
C ASP A 60 11.20 -10.86 5.93
N ARG A 61 11.11 -10.13 4.82
CA ARG A 61 10.80 -10.76 3.52
C ARG A 61 12.10 -10.92 2.73
N PRO A 62 12.50 -12.13 2.31
CA PRO A 62 13.64 -12.32 1.42
C PRO A 62 13.42 -11.55 0.11
N GLY A 63 14.31 -10.63 -0.22
CA GLY A 63 14.23 -9.79 -1.43
C GLY A 63 13.57 -8.42 -1.28
N VAL A 64 13.11 -8.05 -0.08
CA VAL A 64 12.58 -6.72 0.23
C VAL A 64 13.68 -5.86 0.83
N THR A 65 13.99 -4.73 0.19
CA THR A 65 14.91 -3.73 0.76
C THR A 65 14.31 -3.16 2.06
N ARG A 66 15.13 -2.94 3.08
CA ARG A 66 14.77 -2.51 4.44
C ARG A 66 13.99 -1.18 4.54
N ASP A 67 13.77 -0.50 3.42
CA ASP A 67 13.30 0.88 3.37
C ASP A 67 11.84 1.03 2.92
N ARG A 68 11.04 -0.06 2.88
CA ARG A 68 9.64 -0.03 2.44
C ARG A 68 8.70 -0.58 3.49
N LEU A 69 7.64 0.17 3.74
CA LEU A 69 6.57 -0.25 4.63
C LEU A 69 5.49 -0.97 3.82
N TYR A 70 5.19 -2.21 4.21
CA TYR A 70 4.08 -2.99 3.66
C TYR A 70 3.01 -3.15 4.72
N THR A 71 1.75 -3.05 4.33
CA THR A 71 0.62 -3.35 5.21
C THR A 71 -0.51 -4.00 4.46
N ASP A 72 -1.11 -5.00 5.08
CA ASP A 72 -2.35 -5.57 4.57
C ASP A 72 -3.52 -4.69 5.01
N ALA A 73 -4.37 -4.38 4.06
CA ALA A 73 -5.55 -3.58 4.26
C ALA A 73 -6.79 -4.27 3.71
N SER A 74 -7.94 -3.89 4.22
CA SER A 74 -9.22 -4.37 3.71
C SER A 74 -10.23 -3.24 3.65
N TRP A 75 -11.03 -3.23 2.60
CA TRP A 75 -12.15 -2.32 2.45
C TRP A 75 -13.37 -3.09 1.98
N ARG A 76 -14.43 -3.08 2.78
CA ARG A 76 -15.57 -3.99 2.59
C ARG A 76 -15.06 -5.43 2.50
N ASP A 77 -15.39 -6.19 1.48
CA ASP A 77 -14.95 -7.59 1.29
C ASP A 77 -13.71 -7.72 0.38
N ARG A 78 -12.97 -6.64 0.17
CA ARG A 78 -11.76 -6.61 -0.65
C ARG A 78 -10.52 -6.50 0.23
N HIS A 79 -9.56 -7.39 -0.01
CA HIS A 79 -8.25 -7.40 0.64
C HIS A 79 -7.18 -6.97 -0.37
N PHE A 80 -6.24 -6.18 0.08
CA PHE A 80 -5.10 -5.72 -0.72
C PHE A 80 -3.91 -5.43 0.19
N THR A 81 -2.71 -5.44 -0.40
CA THR A 81 -1.49 -5.04 0.31
C THR A 81 -1.07 -3.67 -0.19
N MET A 82 -0.83 -2.73 0.71
CA MET A 82 -0.25 -1.43 0.35
C MET A 82 1.25 -1.41 0.61
N VAL A 83 1.97 -0.67 -0.23
CA VAL A 83 3.39 -0.35 -0.03
C VAL A 83 3.60 1.16 -0.12
N ASP A 84 4.19 1.74 0.94
CA ASP A 84 4.71 3.10 0.89
C ASP A 84 6.14 3.07 0.35
N THR A 85 6.32 3.65 -0.85
CA THR A 85 7.63 3.71 -1.50
C THR A 85 8.46 4.91 -1.06
N GLY A 86 7.93 5.79 -0.22
CA GLY A 86 8.45 7.11 0.12
C GLY A 86 9.21 7.23 1.45
N GLY A 87 9.66 6.15 2.07
CA GLY A 87 10.20 6.12 3.44
C GLY A 87 11.58 6.78 3.66
N ILE A 88 12.17 7.51 2.68
CA ILE A 88 13.50 8.11 2.82
C ILE A 88 13.37 9.64 2.82
N GLU A 89 13.82 10.28 3.91
CA GLU A 89 13.99 11.75 3.96
C GLU A 89 15.15 12.21 3.08
N LEU A 90 14.89 13.14 2.18
CA LEU A 90 15.87 13.65 1.23
C LEU A 90 16.26 15.10 1.51
N LYS A 91 17.55 15.41 1.34
CA LYS A 91 18.15 16.69 1.75
C LYS A 91 18.32 17.73 0.63
N SER A 92 18.00 17.40 -0.65
CA SER A 92 18.12 18.35 -1.77
C SER A 92 17.13 18.06 -2.89
N GLU A 93 16.73 19.09 -3.66
CA GLU A 93 15.77 18.99 -4.77
C GLU A 93 16.24 18.08 -5.91
N ASP A 94 17.51 18.12 -6.29
CA ASP A 94 18.07 17.25 -7.33
C ASP A 94 18.05 15.77 -6.95
N VAL A 95 18.21 15.47 -5.65
CA VAL A 95 18.11 14.13 -5.10
C VAL A 95 16.65 13.70 -5.02
N MET A 96 15.76 14.63 -4.72
CA MET A 96 14.32 14.38 -4.61
C MET A 96 13.71 13.84 -5.91
N TRP A 97 13.98 14.50 -7.05
CA TRP A 97 13.50 14.06 -8.36
C TRP A 97 13.91 12.60 -8.68
N LYS A 98 15.21 12.31 -8.54
CA LYS A 98 15.74 10.96 -8.79
C LYS A 98 15.06 9.89 -7.93
N GLU A 99 14.78 10.23 -6.70
CA GLU A 99 14.14 9.31 -5.77
C GLU A 99 12.67 9.07 -6.11
N ILE A 100 11.93 10.13 -6.47
CA ILE A 100 10.53 9.99 -6.88
C ILE A 100 10.43 9.17 -8.17
N ALA A 101 11.31 9.42 -9.15
CA ALA A 101 11.37 8.63 -10.37
C ALA A 101 11.65 7.15 -10.08
N LYS A 102 12.60 6.86 -9.19
CA LYS A 102 12.90 5.50 -8.75
C LYS A 102 11.73 4.84 -8.02
N GLN A 103 11.00 5.58 -7.19
CA GLN A 103 9.77 5.08 -6.57
C GLN A 103 8.72 4.70 -7.62
N ALA A 104 8.55 5.55 -8.65
CA ALA A 104 7.63 5.28 -9.75
C ALA A 104 8.03 4.02 -10.54
N GLU A 105 9.32 3.87 -10.88
CA GLU A 105 9.84 2.67 -11.57
C GLU A 105 9.57 1.40 -10.77
N VAL A 106 9.89 1.42 -9.48
CA VAL A 106 9.64 0.27 -8.61
C VAL A 106 8.15 -0.06 -8.50
N ALA A 107 7.29 0.96 -8.38
CA ALA A 107 5.84 0.76 -8.34
C ALA A 107 5.32 0.16 -9.65
N ILE A 108 5.85 0.61 -10.79
CA ILE A 108 5.53 0.07 -12.11
C ILE A 108 5.90 -1.41 -12.21
N ASP A 109 7.06 -1.80 -11.71
CA ASP A 109 7.53 -3.18 -11.80
C ASP A 109 6.76 -4.15 -10.89
N THR A 110 6.33 -3.68 -9.73
CA THR A 110 5.84 -4.56 -8.66
C THR A 110 4.35 -4.44 -8.37
N ALA A 111 3.72 -3.28 -8.57
CA ALA A 111 2.34 -3.04 -8.16
C ALA A 111 1.32 -3.44 -9.23
N ASP A 112 0.14 -3.82 -8.77
CA ASP A 112 -1.04 -4.01 -9.62
C ASP A 112 -1.77 -2.68 -9.89
N VAL A 113 -1.75 -1.78 -8.89
CA VAL A 113 -2.34 -0.43 -8.96
C VAL A 113 -1.38 0.56 -8.31
N ILE A 114 -1.28 1.75 -8.89
CA ILE A 114 -0.46 2.85 -8.37
C ILE A 114 -1.37 3.99 -7.92
N LEU A 115 -1.22 4.43 -6.67
CA LEU A 115 -1.79 5.67 -6.17
C LEU A 115 -0.73 6.76 -6.29
N PHE A 116 -0.94 7.69 -7.22
CA PHE A 116 -0.04 8.84 -7.38
C PHE A 116 -0.57 10.02 -6.58
N PHE A 117 0.15 10.36 -5.51
CA PHE A 117 -0.20 11.42 -4.57
C PHE A 117 0.39 12.75 -4.99
N THR A 118 -0.45 13.77 -5.04
CA THR A 118 -0.10 15.18 -5.23
C THR A 118 -0.65 16.01 -4.06
N ASP A 119 -0.18 17.24 -3.93
CA ASP A 119 -0.56 18.17 -2.87
C ASP A 119 -1.56 19.20 -3.40
N GLY A 120 -2.80 19.14 -2.95
CA GLY A 120 -3.84 20.07 -3.38
C GLY A 120 -3.77 21.44 -2.70
N ARG A 121 -2.97 21.60 -1.62
CA ARG A 121 -2.74 22.87 -0.96
C ARG A 121 -1.62 23.66 -1.63
N ASP A 122 -0.52 22.97 -1.97
CA ASP A 122 0.65 23.58 -2.62
C ASP A 122 0.46 23.71 -4.14
N GLY A 123 -0.45 22.91 -4.74
CA GLY A 123 -0.67 22.83 -6.18
C GLY A 123 0.38 21.95 -6.89
N LEU A 124 0.36 22.01 -8.23
CA LEU A 124 1.25 21.21 -9.06
C LEU A 124 2.70 21.69 -9.00
N HIS A 125 3.61 20.74 -8.92
CA HIS A 125 5.05 20.97 -8.99
C HIS A 125 5.62 20.39 -10.30
N PRO A 126 6.70 20.95 -10.88
CA PRO A 126 7.33 20.41 -12.10
C PRO A 126 7.61 18.91 -12.05
N SER A 127 8.09 18.41 -10.90
CA SER A 127 8.34 16.97 -10.71
C SER A 127 7.08 16.09 -10.78
N ASP A 128 5.89 16.65 -10.54
CA ASP A 128 4.64 15.89 -10.67
C ASP A 128 4.34 15.57 -12.14
N TYR A 129 4.67 16.48 -13.07
CA TYR A 129 4.55 16.25 -14.51
C TYR A 129 5.51 15.17 -15.00
N ASP A 130 6.76 15.20 -14.53
CA ASP A 130 7.78 14.22 -14.91
C ASP A 130 7.38 12.81 -14.45
N VAL A 131 6.90 12.67 -13.22
CA VAL A 131 6.41 11.40 -12.69
C VAL A 131 5.14 10.95 -13.43
N ALA A 132 4.22 11.86 -13.72
CA ALA A 132 3.02 11.56 -14.49
C ALA A 132 3.37 11.02 -15.88
N ASP A 133 4.41 11.57 -16.53
CA ASP A 133 4.91 11.06 -17.82
C ASP A 133 5.41 9.62 -17.74
N ILE A 134 6.19 9.29 -16.71
CA ILE A 134 6.67 7.94 -16.45
C ILE A 134 5.49 6.98 -16.26
N LEU A 135 4.53 7.39 -15.40
CA LEU A 135 3.37 6.56 -15.08
C LEU A 135 2.45 6.34 -16.29
N ARG A 136 2.22 7.36 -17.11
CA ARG A 136 1.41 7.23 -18.35
C ARG A 136 2.01 6.24 -19.33
N ARG A 137 3.35 6.22 -19.49
CA ARG A 137 4.05 5.29 -20.37
C ARG A 137 4.02 3.85 -19.90
N SER A 138 3.86 3.63 -18.61
CA SER A 138 3.88 2.29 -18.01
C SER A 138 2.67 1.43 -18.36
N LYS A 139 1.55 2.05 -18.75
CA LYS A 139 0.23 1.41 -18.97
C LYS A 139 -0.32 0.69 -17.71
N LYS A 140 0.25 0.92 -16.55
CA LYS A 140 -0.30 0.42 -15.28
C LYS A 140 -1.54 1.22 -14.90
N PRO A 141 -2.50 0.61 -14.20
CA PRO A 141 -3.59 1.35 -13.59
C PRO A 141 -3.05 2.37 -12.59
N VAL A 142 -3.30 3.66 -12.84
CA VAL A 142 -2.90 4.76 -11.97
C VAL A 142 -4.14 5.49 -11.49
N ILE A 143 -4.23 5.76 -10.20
CA ILE A 143 -5.24 6.60 -9.60
C ILE A 143 -4.55 7.87 -9.11
N LEU A 144 -4.92 9.03 -9.66
CA LEU A 144 -4.40 10.32 -9.26
C LEU A 144 -5.12 10.78 -7.98
N VAL A 145 -4.36 10.96 -6.90
CA VAL A 145 -4.87 11.38 -5.60
C VAL A 145 -4.38 12.80 -5.30
N VAL A 146 -5.30 13.73 -5.16
CA VAL A 146 -5.04 15.11 -4.75
C VAL A 146 -5.36 15.20 -3.26
N ASN A 147 -4.31 15.17 -2.43
CA ASN A 147 -4.44 15.19 -0.97
C ASN A 147 -4.42 16.60 -0.40
N LYS A 148 -4.80 16.74 0.87
CA LYS A 148 -4.90 18.02 1.61
C LYS A 148 -5.96 18.96 1.06
N ILE A 149 -7.02 18.43 0.50
CA ILE A 149 -8.22 19.15 0.14
C ILE A 149 -9.19 19.05 1.31
N ASP A 150 -9.12 20.00 2.24
CA ASP A 150 -9.93 19.99 3.47
C ASP A 150 -11.35 20.52 3.20
N ASP A 151 -11.48 21.46 2.25
CA ASP A 151 -12.76 21.98 1.77
C ASP A 151 -13.02 21.51 0.35
N TYR A 152 -14.27 21.15 0.04
CA TYR A 152 -14.64 20.83 -1.32
C TYR A 152 -14.54 22.09 -2.20
N ALA A 153 -13.36 22.30 -2.77
CA ALA A 153 -13.07 23.34 -3.74
C ALA A 153 -12.80 22.67 -5.11
N PRO A 154 -13.83 22.47 -5.95
CA PRO A 154 -13.66 21.83 -7.26
C PRO A 154 -12.57 22.49 -8.09
N ASP A 155 -12.47 23.82 -8.02
CA ASP A 155 -11.50 24.60 -8.79
C ASP A 155 -10.06 24.23 -8.48
N LYS A 156 -9.75 23.83 -7.25
CA LYS A 156 -8.41 23.39 -6.84
C LYS A 156 -8.01 22.03 -7.42
N VAL A 157 -8.97 21.24 -7.84
CA VAL A 157 -8.73 19.90 -8.39
C VAL A 157 -8.57 19.94 -9.90
N PHE A 158 -9.13 20.98 -10.57
CA PHE A 158 -9.12 21.06 -12.04
C PHE A 158 -7.71 21.13 -12.64
N GLU A 159 -6.76 21.81 -11.99
CA GLU A 159 -5.39 21.90 -12.50
C GLU A 159 -4.73 20.52 -12.66
N PHE A 160 -5.10 19.55 -11.82
CA PHE A 160 -4.50 18.22 -11.80
C PHE A 160 -4.91 17.35 -12.99
N TYR A 161 -5.98 17.70 -13.73
CA TYR A 161 -6.30 17.06 -15.00
C TYR A 161 -5.19 17.24 -16.04
N SER A 162 -4.39 18.30 -15.93
CA SER A 162 -3.24 18.55 -16.81
C SER A 162 -2.17 17.47 -16.76
N LEU A 163 -2.16 16.65 -15.70
CA LEU A 163 -1.25 15.50 -15.59
C LEU A 163 -1.62 14.34 -16.53
N GLY A 164 -2.85 14.35 -17.11
CA GLY A 164 -3.27 13.36 -18.10
C GLY A 164 -3.37 11.92 -17.57
N LEU A 165 -3.68 11.76 -16.29
CA LEU A 165 -3.83 10.45 -15.61
C LEU A 165 -5.29 10.09 -15.32
N GLY A 166 -6.24 10.78 -15.94
CA GLY A 166 -7.67 10.61 -15.73
C GLY A 166 -8.22 11.53 -14.65
N GLU A 167 -9.34 11.14 -14.04
CA GLU A 167 -10.03 11.95 -13.04
C GLU A 167 -9.22 11.97 -11.71
N PRO A 168 -8.90 13.17 -11.18
CA PRO A 168 -8.24 13.29 -9.89
C PRO A 168 -9.22 13.08 -8.74
N PHE A 169 -8.81 12.30 -7.76
CA PHE A 169 -9.57 12.04 -6.54
C PHE A 169 -9.10 12.94 -5.41
N ALA A 170 -9.96 13.88 -5.00
CA ALA A 170 -9.70 14.74 -3.85
C ALA A 170 -9.85 13.95 -2.54
N VAL A 171 -8.85 14.05 -1.67
CA VAL A 171 -8.88 13.44 -0.34
C VAL A 171 -8.30 14.41 0.72
N SER A 172 -8.68 14.19 1.98
CA SER A 172 -8.00 14.73 3.14
C SER A 172 -7.57 13.57 4.03
N ALA A 173 -6.29 13.33 4.08
CA ALA A 173 -5.71 12.27 4.91
C ALA A 173 -5.45 12.72 6.36
N GLU A 174 -5.74 13.99 6.72
CA GLU A 174 -5.66 14.52 8.08
C GLU A 174 -6.83 14.09 8.97
#